data_91a33b8648420615e3d1ecb6f87db35a
#
_entry.id   91a33b8648420615e3d1ecb6f87db35a
#
_cell.length_a   1.000
_cell.length_b   1.000
_cell.length_c   1.000
_cell.angle_alpha   90.00
_cell.angle_beta   90.00
_cell.angle_gamma   90.00
#
_symmetry.space_group_name_H-M   'P 1'
#
loop_
_entity.id
_entity.type
_entity.pdbx_description
1 polymer ?
#
loop_
_entity_poly.entity_id
_entity_poly.type
_entity_poly.pdbx_seq_one_letter_code
_entity_poly.pdbx_strand_id
1 'polypeptide(L)'
;MKRSHLFSRGTLFLVALVAAAAAWNAAPDAQAAGLELKKGDRIVFLGDSITAGGVREKGYVTLVGQAVAKHHPDLGVEIIGAGISGHKVPDCQKRLQRDVLDKKPTIVLIYIGINDVWHWNRNAGTTKEDFEKGLIDLIDRCQDAAARVVLCTPSVIGEKADGSNQFDKMLDEYSAISRKVAGQTGAGLLDLRQKFLTYLKEHNKDNQEKNVLTTDGVHLNDAGNRFVADCVLETLGVAGGTGEKLLRHVVLFKFKDGTAAEQIQAVVDAFAALPGKIDAIADFECGTDVSVEGKSDGFTHGFVVTFRNEAGRAAYLPHPAHQELVKLVGPCVEKVLVFDYWTQH
;
A
#
# COMPACT_ATOMS: atom_id res chain seq x y z
N MET A 1 73.93 -9.58 57.64
CA MET A 1 72.68 -9.16 58.35
C MET A 1 72.08 -7.96 57.65
N LYS A 2 70.93 -8.08 57.14
CA LYS A 2 69.80 -7.23 56.86
C LYS A 2 69.07 -7.70 55.57
N ARG A 3 67.91 -8.30 55.80
CA ARG A 3 66.94 -8.68 54.75
C ARG A 3 66.25 -7.41 54.25
N SER A 4 66.10 -7.23 52.91
CA SER A 4 65.22 -6.31 52.32
C SER A 4 64.20 -7.06 51.49
N HIS A 5 62.92 -6.86 51.81
CA HIS A 5 61.77 -7.40 51.12
C HIS A 5 61.50 -6.64 49.82
N LEU A 6 61.40 -7.39 48.70
CA LEU A 6 60.92 -6.81 47.42
C LEU A 6 59.42 -7.12 47.30
N PHE A 7 58.59 -6.08 47.27
CA PHE A 7 57.18 -6.19 46.95
C PHE A 7 57.01 -6.22 45.45
N SER A 8 56.48 -7.32 44.92
CA SER A 8 56.04 -7.44 43.54
C SER A 8 54.66 -6.80 43.40
N ARG A 9 54.55 -5.75 42.57
CA ARG A 9 53.27 -5.16 42.15
C ARG A 9 52.77 -5.92 40.92
N GLY A 10 51.72 -6.74 41.10
CA GLY A 10 50.98 -7.36 40.03
C GLY A 10 50.06 -6.33 39.35
N THR A 11 50.30 -6.06 38.07
CA THR A 11 49.48 -5.21 37.26
C THR A 11 48.32 -6.05 36.68
N LEU A 12 47.12 -5.83 37.18
CA LEU A 12 45.90 -6.40 36.60
C LEU A 12 45.60 -5.69 35.29
N PHE A 13 45.71 -6.38 34.14
CA PHE A 13 45.15 -5.90 32.87
C PHE A 13 43.64 -6.21 32.83
N LEU A 14 42.84 -5.16 32.96
CA LEU A 14 41.41 -5.23 32.74
C LEU A 14 41.18 -5.20 31.23
N VAL A 15 40.83 -6.34 30.62
CA VAL A 15 40.41 -6.41 29.23
C VAL A 15 38.94 -5.98 29.19
N ALA A 16 38.70 -4.75 28.78
CA ALA A 16 37.35 -4.26 28.47
C ALA A 16 36.90 -4.83 27.12
N LEU A 17 35.99 -5.82 27.18
CA LEU A 17 35.26 -6.28 25.99
C LEU A 17 34.29 -5.17 25.58
N VAL A 18 34.60 -4.40 24.54
CA VAL A 18 33.65 -3.50 23.87
C VAL A 18 32.79 -4.35 22.95
N ALA A 19 31.60 -4.72 23.41
CA ALA A 19 30.56 -5.26 22.55
C ALA A 19 30.06 -4.13 21.66
N ALA A 20 30.53 -4.09 20.43
CA ALA A 20 29.94 -3.24 19.38
C ALA A 20 28.58 -3.83 19.03
N ALA A 21 27.52 -3.32 19.66
CA ALA A 21 26.17 -3.49 19.16
C ALA A 21 26.08 -2.75 17.83
N ALA A 22 26.10 -3.51 16.74
CA ALA A 22 25.74 -2.97 15.44
C ALA A 22 24.26 -2.53 15.51
N ALA A 23 24.04 -1.26 15.81
CA ALA A 23 22.77 -0.62 15.61
C ALA A 23 22.52 -0.67 14.09
N TRP A 24 21.65 -1.57 13.67
CA TRP A 24 21.07 -1.56 12.35
C TRP A 24 20.23 -0.27 12.29
N ASN A 25 20.84 0.80 11.84
CA ASN A 25 20.13 1.98 11.42
C ASN A 25 19.27 1.53 10.23
N ALA A 26 18.01 1.20 10.48
CA ALA A 26 16.98 1.25 9.46
C ALA A 26 17.04 2.69 8.92
N ALA A 27 17.48 2.83 7.67
CA ALA A 27 17.33 4.10 6.97
C ALA A 27 15.85 4.49 7.09
N PRO A 28 15.52 5.75 7.41
CA PRO A 28 14.12 6.18 7.40
C PRO A 28 13.57 5.82 6.03
N ASP A 29 12.36 5.22 6.01
CA ASP A 29 11.63 4.95 4.79
C ASP A 29 11.79 6.17 3.88
N ALA A 30 12.49 5.97 2.74
CA ALA A 30 12.48 6.92 1.65
C ALA A 30 11.09 6.81 0.99
N GLN A 31 10.08 7.12 1.78
CA GLN A 31 8.72 7.34 1.33
C GLN A 31 8.85 8.53 0.40
N ALA A 32 8.64 8.33 -0.88
CA ALA A 32 8.66 9.39 -1.86
C ALA A 32 7.81 10.53 -1.31
N ALA A 33 8.44 11.63 -0.88
CA ALA A 33 7.72 12.87 -0.67
C ALA A 33 6.94 13.07 -1.97
N GLY A 34 5.58 13.11 -1.88
CA GLY A 34 4.69 12.98 -3.01
C GLY A 34 5.22 13.75 -4.21
N LEU A 35 5.32 13.09 -5.35
CA LEU A 35 5.75 13.71 -6.59
C LEU A 35 4.71 14.76 -6.96
N GLU A 36 4.92 16.01 -6.59
CA GLU A 36 4.01 17.09 -6.97
C GLU A 36 3.91 17.18 -8.49
N LEU A 37 2.68 17.03 -9.00
CA LEU A 37 2.39 17.15 -10.42
C LEU A 37 2.51 18.59 -10.88
N LYS A 38 3.07 18.79 -12.07
CA LYS A 38 3.26 20.10 -12.68
C LYS A 38 2.43 20.24 -13.96
N LYS A 39 2.14 21.46 -14.31
CA LYS A 39 1.42 21.78 -15.56
C LYS A 39 2.19 21.23 -16.77
N GLY A 40 1.48 20.45 -17.60
CA GLY A 40 2.03 19.82 -18.79
C GLY A 40 2.88 18.59 -18.53
N ASP A 41 2.84 18.02 -17.30
CA ASP A 41 3.51 16.76 -17.03
C ASP A 41 3.04 15.68 -18.00
N ARG A 42 3.98 14.85 -18.42
CA ARG A 42 3.76 13.69 -19.25
C ARG A 42 4.27 12.45 -18.54
N ILE A 43 3.32 11.61 -18.11
CA ILE A 43 3.60 10.42 -17.31
C ILE A 43 3.58 9.19 -18.22
N VAL A 44 4.70 8.49 -18.33
CA VAL A 44 4.79 7.24 -19.09
C VAL A 44 4.87 6.06 -18.12
N PHE A 45 3.97 5.10 -18.28
CA PHE A 45 3.91 3.86 -17.52
C PHE A 45 4.62 2.75 -18.30
N LEU A 46 5.88 2.46 -17.96
CA LEU A 46 6.66 1.37 -18.54
C LEU A 46 6.42 0.08 -17.76
N GLY A 47 6.03 -1.00 -18.45
CA GLY A 47 5.78 -2.27 -17.78
C GLY A 47 5.49 -3.43 -18.71
N ASP A 48 4.95 -4.50 -18.16
CA ASP A 48 4.62 -5.76 -18.85
C ASP A 48 3.11 -5.89 -19.16
N SER A 49 2.56 -7.11 -19.06
CA SER A 49 1.13 -7.39 -19.29
C SER A 49 0.21 -6.69 -18.30
N ILE A 50 0.65 -6.45 -17.07
CA ILE A 50 -0.14 -5.73 -16.06
C ILE A 50 -0.36 -4.30 -16.54
N THR A 51 0.70 -3.64 -17.02
CA THR A 51 0.61 -2.28 -17.60
C THR A 51 -0.11 -2.27 -18.95
N ALA A 52 0.09 -3.30 -19.78
CA ALA A 52 -0.67 -3.44 -21.03
C ALA A 52 -2.18 -3.62 -20.79
N GLY A 53 -2.57 -4.33 -19.74
CA GLY A 53 -3.96 -4.40 -19.26
C GLY A 53 -4.43 -3.10 -18.62
N GLY A 54 -3.51 -2.37 -18.02
CA GLY A 54 -3.76 -1.13 -17.29
C GLY A 54 -4.31 0.02 -18.15
N VAL A 55 -4.14 0.00 -19.45
CA VAL A 55 -4.70 1.01 -20.38
C VAL A 55 -6.13 0.70 -20.83
N ARG A 56 -6.71 -0.43 -20.42
CA ARG A 56 -8.12 -0.75 -20.70
C ARG A 56 -9.03 0.17 -19.88
N GLU A 57 -10.34 0.19 -20.20
CA GLU A 57 -11.33 1.08 -19.58
C GLU A 57 -11.27 1.12 -18.04
N LYS A 58 -11.12 -0.06 -17.40
CA LYS A 58 -11.02 -0.19 -15.94
C LYS A 58 -9.59 -0.47 -15.46
N GLY A 59 -8.60 -0.30 -16.33
CA GLY A 59 -7.21 -0.54 -16.02
C GLY A 59 -6.60 0.59 -15.19
N TYR A 60 -5.62 0.27 -14.35
CA TYR A 60 -5.03 1.22 -13.39
C TYR A 60 -4.45 2.48 -14.05
N VAL A 61 -3.85 2.38 -15.24
CA VAL A 61 -3.31 3.53 -15.99
C VAL A 61 -4.43 4.49 -16.39
N THR A 62 -5.56 3.93 -16.90
CA THR A 62 -6.74 4.70 -17.26
C THR A 62 -7.38 5.35 -16.04
N LEU A 63 -7.51 4.60 -14.92
CA LEU A 63 -8.06 5.13 -13.68
C LEU A 63 -7.21 6.28 -13.11
N VAL A 64 -5.87 6.16 -13.15
CA VAL A 64 -4.96 7.26 -12.77
C VAL A 64 -5.21 8.49 -13.64
N GLY A 65 -5.30 8.32 -14.97
CA GLY A 65 -5.57 9.42 -15.89
C GLY A 65 -6.89 10.12 -15.60
N GLN A 66 -7.95 9.36 -15.37
CA GLN A 66 -9.26 9.89 -15.01
C GLN A 66 -9.24 10.67 -13.69
N ALA A 67 -8.57 10.13 -12.66
CA ALA A 67 -8.45 10.79 -11.36
C ALA A 67 -7.64 12.08 -11.47
N VAL A 68 -6.49 12.06 -12.16
CA VAL A 68 -5.67 13.27 -12.38
C VAL A 68 -6.45 14.34 -13.13
N ALA A 69 -7.15 13.98 -14.21
CA ALA A 69 -7.97 14.92 -14.97
C ALA A 69 -9.13 15.51 -14.13
N LYS A 70 -9.71 14.71 -13.23
CA LYS A 70 -10.79 15.13 -12.34
C LYS A 70 -10.31 16.09 -11.24
N HIS A 71 -9.19 15.74 -10.58
CA HIS A 71 -8.72 16.48 -9.41
C HIS A 71 -7.79 17.64 -9.76
N HIS A 72 -7.13 17.59 -10.92
CA HIS A 72 -6.18 18.59 -11.40
C HIS A 72 -6.42 18.95 -12.88
N PRO A 73 -7.66 19.40 -13.26
CA PRO A 73 -8.00 19.64 -14.67
C PRO A 73 -7.12 20.71 -15.33
N ASP A 74 -6.65 21.69 -14.55
CA ASP A 74 -5.85 22.81 -15.05
C ASP A 74 -4.38 22.45 -15.33
N LEU A 75 -3.92 21.28 -14.89
CA LEU A 75 -2.54 20.84 -15.11
C LEU A 75 -2.30 20.30 -16.52
N GLY A 76 -3.33 19.81 -17.21
CA GLY A 76 -3.17 19.26 -18.57
C GLY A 76 -2.18 18.10 -18.64
N VAL A 77 -2.20 17.21 -17.64
CA VAL A 77 -1.29 16.05 -17.57
C VAL A 77 -1.65 15.03 -18.64
N GLU A 78 -0.63 14.55 -19.37
CA GLU A 78 -0.78 13.48 -20.37
C GLU A 78 -0.36 12.14 -19.76
N ILE A 79 -1.18 11.09 -19.94
CA ILE A 79 -0.92 9.73 -19.45
C ILE A 79 -0.68 8.79 -20.63
N ILE A 80 0.44 8.08 -20.62
CA ILE A 80 0.86 7.18 -21.70
C ILE A 80 1.20 5.81 -21.13
N GLY A 81 0.53 4.76 -21.62
CA GLY A 81 0.88 3.38 -21.29
C GLY A 81 1.89 2.82 -22.28
N ALA A 82 2.95 2.21 -21.76
CA ALA A 82 4.01 1.53 -22.49
C ALA A 82 4.22 0.10 -21.96
N GLY A 83 3.12 -0.64 -21.76
CA GLY A 83 3.13 -2.04 -21.33
C GLY A 83 3.18 -3.00 -22.52
N ILE A 84 3.97 -4.08 -22.42
CA ILE A 84 3.98 -5.20 -23.40
C ILE A 84 3.99 -6.51 -22.63
N SER A 85 3.03 -7.38 -22.94
CA SER A 85 2.86 -8.68 -22.30
C SER A 85 4.11 -9.56 -22.38
N GLY A 86 4.46 -10.21 -21.27
CA GLY A 86 5.58 -11.13 -21.19
C GLY A 86 6.96 -10.48 -21.08
N HIS A 87 7.03 -9.14 -21.20
CA HIS A 87 8.30 -8.42 -21.14
C HIS A 87 8.91 -8.44 -19.72
N LYS A 88 10.24 -8.44 -19.72
CA LYS A 88 11.15 -8.41 -18.59
C LYS A 88 12.02 -7.16 -18.65
N VAL A 89 12.84 -6.92 -17.63
CA VAL A 89 13.75 -5.77 -17.60
C VAL A 89 14.61 -5.68 -18.87
N PRO A 90 15.29 -6.75 -19.39
CA PRO A 90 16.08 -6.65 -20.61
C PRO A 90 15.25 -6.28 -21.85
N ASP A 91 13.98 -6.64 -21.90
CA ASP A 91 13.09 -6.28 -23.01
C ASP A 91 12.66 -4.80 -22.94
N CYS A 92 12.44 -4.30 -21.73
CA CYS A 92 12.19 -2.86 -21.51
C CYS A 92 13.39 -2.01 -21.95
N GLN A 93 14.63 -2.42 -21.65
CA GLN A 93 15.84 -1.75 -22.09
C GLN A 93 15.91 -1.57 -23.63
N LYS A 94 15.59 -2.64 -24.37
CA LYS A 94 15.64 -2.64 -25.85
C LYS A 94 14.67 -1.64 -26.48
N ARG A 95 13.53 -1.38 -25.83
CA ARG A 95 12.47 -0.53 -26.37
C ARG A 95 12.34 0.82 -25.67
N LEU A 96 13.16 1.10 -24.66
CA LEU A 96 13.07 2.31 -23.84
C LEU A 96 13.07 3.59 -24.70
N GLN A 97 13.95 3.68 -25.70
CA GLN A 97 14.02 4.86 -26.57
C GLN A 97 12.69 5.11 -27.27
N ARG A 98 12.19 4.11 -28.02
CA ARG A 98 10.99 4.25 -28.85
C ARG A 98 9.71 4.44 -28.02
N ASP A 99 9.56 3.67 -26.93
CA ASP A 99 8.30 3.56 -26.22
C ASP A 99 8.19 4.56 -25.06
N VAL A 100 9.32 5.10 -24.57
CA VAL A 100 9.37 6.00 -23.43
C VAL A 100 10.03 7.32 -23.79
N LEU A 101 11.33 7.33 -24.15
CA LEU A 101 12.09 8.56 -24.27
C LEU A 101 11.64 9.42 -25.45
N ASP A 102 11.27 8.83 -26.58
CA ASP A 102 10.69 9.57 -27.73
C ASP A 102 9.34 10.21 -27.41
N LYS A 103 8.69 9.81 -26.32
CA LYS A 103 7.46 10.46 -25.79
C LYS A 103 7.77 11.71 -24.97
N LYS A 104 9.07 12.01 -24.71
CA LYS A 104 9.52 13.14 -23.90
C LYS A 104 8.85 13.18 -22.52
N PRO A 105 8.96 12.11 -21.71
CA PRO A 105 8.32 12.03 -20.41
C PRO A 105 8.90 13.07 -19.46
N THR A 106 8.09 13.57 -18.54
CA THR A 106 8.54 14.31 -17.35
C THR A 106 8.53 13.43 -16.10
N ILE A 107 7.72 12.34 -16.15
CA ILE A 107 7.67 11.30 -15.13
C ILE A 107 7.62 9.94 -15.85
N VAL A 108 8.43 9.00 -15.37
CA VAL A 108 8.37 7.60 -15.80
C VAL A 108 8.09 6.72 -14.59
N LEU A 109 6.99 5.97 -14.63
CA LEU A 109 6.67 4.97 -13.64
C LEU A 109 7.03 3.59 -14.24
N ILE A 110 7.97 2.89 -13.58
CA ILE A 110 8.49 1.60 -14.04
C ILE A 110 7.87 0.50 -13.17
N TYR A 111 6.91 -0.25 -13.73
CA TYR A 111 6.28 -1.40 -13.07
C TYR A 111 6.60 -2.68 -13.84
N ILE A 112 7.69 -3.33 -13.46
CA ILE A 112 8.29 -4.49 -14.11
C ILE A 112 8.87 -5.46 -13.07
N GLY A 113 9.12 -6.70 -13.44
CA GLY A 113 9.79 -7.67 -12.59
C GLY A 113 9.01 -8.96 -12.36
N ILE A 114 7.70 -8.96 -12.59
CA ILE A 114 6.87 -10.17 -12.45
C ILE A 114 7.37 -11.27 -13.38
N ASN A 115 7.60 -10.98 -14.67
CA ASN A 115 8.07 -11.97 -15.62
C ASN A 115 9.54 -12.34 -15.44
N ASP A 116 10.34 -11.45 -14.86
CA ASP A 116 11.72 -11.71 -14.47
C ASP A 116 11.79 -12.87 -13.46
N VAL A 117 10.79 -12.96 -12.57
CA VAL A 117 10.59 -14.03 -11.60
C VAL A 117 9.78 -15.19 -12.18
N TRP A 118 8.59 -14.93 -12.71
CA TRP A 118 7.63 -15.97 -13.10
C TRP A 118 8.16 -16.89 -14.19
N HIS A 119 8.96 -16.36 -15.12
CA HIS A 119 9.52 -17.16 -16.21
C HIS A 119 10.62 -18.14 -15.76
N TRP A 120 11.05 -18.14 -14.51
CA TRP A 120 11.92 -19.19 -13.98
C TRP A 120 11.23 -20.57 -13.97
N ASN A 121 9.90 -20.63 -13.98
CA ASN A 121 9.17 -21.88 -14.17
C ASN A 121 9.49 -22.61 -15.51
N ARG A 122 10.11 -21.90 -16.47
CA ARG A 122 10.55 -22.40 -17.78
C ARG A 122 12.03 -22.08 -18.05
N ASN A 123 12.81 -21.82 -17.03
CA ASN A 123 14.23 -21.44 -17.12
C ASN A 123 14.49 -20.21 -18.02
N ALA A 124 13.54 -19.26 -18.08
CA ALA A 124 13.61 -18.07 -18.90
C ALA A 124 13.46 -16.76 -18.06
N GLY A 125 13.66 -16.83 -16.75
CA GLY A 125 13.72 -15.68 -15.86
C GLY A 125 14.96 -14.82 -16.12
N THR A 126 15.03 -13.66 -15.48
CA THR A 126 16.22 -12.78 -15.52
C THR A 126 17.07 -13.07 -14.27
N THR A 127 18.38 -13.13 -14.39
CA THR A 127 19.26 -13.28 -13.21
C THR A 127 19.16 -12.03 -12.32
N LYS A 128 19.47 -12.17 -11.03
CA LYS A 128 19.44 -11.04 -10.10
C LYS A 128 20.40 -9.92 -10.50
N GLU A 129 21.58 -10.30 -11.00
CA GLU A 129 22.59 -9.37 -11.49
C GLU A 129 22.11 -8.59 -12.72
N ASP A 130 21.50 -9.27 -13.69
CA ASP A 130 20.99 -8.63 -14.90
C ASP A 130 19.74 -7.80 -14.59
N PHE A 131 18.90 -8.24 -13.63
CA PHE A 131 17.75 -7.49 -13.14
C PHE A 131 18.20 -6.18 -12.48
N GLU A 132 19.16 -6.24 -11.55
CA GLU A 132 19.71 -5.06 -10.88
C GLU A 132 20.35 -4.08 -11.88
N LYS A 133 21.25 -4.56 -12.71
CA LYS A 133 21.92 -3.72 -13.73
C LYS A 133 20.93 -3.12 -14.73
N GLY A 134 19.96 -3.91 -15.14
CA GLY A 134 18.95 -3.44 -16.09
C GLY A 134 18.02 -2.39 -15.51
N LEU A 135 17.62 -2.49 -14.22
CA LEU A 135 16.86 -1.45 -13.56
C LEU A 135 17.65 -0.14 -13.43
N ILE A 136 18.94 -0.23 -13.06
CA ILE A 136 19.82 0.95 -13.00
C ILE A 136 19.89 1.62 -14.37
N ASP A 137 20.18 0.86 -15.45
CA ASP A 137 20.24 1.40 -16.83
C ASP A 137 18.92 2.09 -17.25
N LEU A 138 17.78 1.46 -16.94
CA LEU A 138 16.48 2.06 -17.26
C LEU A 138 16.27 3.39 -16.56
N ILE A 139 16.61 3.47 -15.26
CA ILE A 139 16.44 4.67 -14.44
C ILE A 139 17.39 5.76 -14.90
N ASP A 140 18.68 5.46 -15.03
CA ASP A 140 19.71 6.44 -15.43
C ASP A 140 19.34 7.08 -16.77
N ARG A 141 18.97 6.27 -17.77
CA ARG A 141 18.57 6.79 -19.10
C ARG A 141 17.29 7.64 -19.06
N CYS A 142 16.35 7.36 -18.15
CA CYS A 142 15.21 8.22 -17.96
C CYS A 142 15.57 9.53 -17.26
N GLN A 143 16.45 9.47 -16.26
CA GLN A 143 16.94 10.66 -15.54
C GLN A 143 17.85 11.54 -16.42
N ASP A 144 18.70 10.95 -17.28
CA ASP A 144 19.47 11.65 -18.30
C ASP A 144 18.57 12.43 -19.28
N ALA A 145 17.37 11.91 -19.53
CA ALA A 145 16.33 12.60 -20.31
C ALA A 145 15.51 13.60 -19.46
N ALA A 146 15.98 13.96 -18.26
CA ALA A 146 15.34 14.87 -17.31
C ALA A 146 13.95 14.42 -16.80
N ALA A 147 13.62 13.13 -16.88
CA ALA A 147 12.41 12.58 -16.30
C ALA A 147 12.61 12.22 -14.81
N ARG A 148 11.62 12.54 -13.98
CA ARG A 148 11.52 11.99 -12.63
C ARG A 148 11.09 10.53 -12.72
N VAL A 149 11.72 9.64 -11.97
CA VAL A 149 11.44 8.20 -12.05
C VAL A 149 10.83 7.68 -10.77
N VAL A 150 9.79 6.87 -10.88
CA VAL A 150 9.24 6.04 -9.80
C VAL A 150 9.43 4.58 -10.18
N LEU A 151 10.16 3.84 -9.36
CA LEU A 151 10.31 2.39 -9.50
C LEU A 151 9.29 1.68 -8.62
N CYS A 152 8.47 0.81 -9.23
CA CYS A 152 7.58 -0.08 -8.50
C CYS A 152 8.28 -1.41 -8.22
N THR A 153 8.10 -1.98 -7.03
CA THR A 153 8.44 -3.38 -6.81
C THR A 153 7.46 -4.29 -7.57
N PRO A 154 7.88 -5.49 -8.03
CA PRO A 154 6.92 -6.49 -8.52
C PRO A 154 5.91 -6.84 -7.40
N SER A 155 4.64 -7.08 -7.77
CA SER A 155 3.55 -7.31 -6.81
C SER A 155 3.48 -8.76 -6.29
N VAL A 156 2.64 -9.61 -6.88
CA VAL A 156 2.41 -10.99 -6.43
C VAL A 156 2.39 -11.99 -7.58
N ILE A 157 2.75 -13.25 -7.28
CA ILE A 157 2.49 -14.44 -8.08
C ILE A 157 1.80 -15.44 -7.14
N GLY A 158 0.47 -15.41 -7.13
CA GLY A 158 -0.38 -16.01 -6.11
C GLY A 158 -0.74 -15.03 -4.99
N GLU A 159 -1.95 -15.18 -4.44
CA GLU A 159 -2.51 -14.27 -3.44
C GLU A 159 -2.61 -14.87 -2.04
N LYS A 160 -2.08 -16.07 -1.81
CA LYS A 160 -2.07 -16.67 -0.46
C LYS A 160 -1.33 -15.77 0.51
N ALA A 161 -1.98 -15.49 1.65
CA ALA A 161 -1.47 -14.57 2.65
C ALA A 161 -0.51 -15.21 3.68
N ASP A 162 -0.37 -16.54 3.64
CA ASP A 162 0.46 -17.32 4.55
C ASP A 162 1.92 -17.51 4.07
N GLY A 163 2.28 -16.92 2.94
CA GLY A 163 3.62 -17.03 2.35
C GLY A 163 3.89 -18.37 1.63
N SER A 164 2.85 -19.15 1.33
CA SER A 164 2.97 -20.46 0.69
C SER A 164 2.90 -20.41 -0.84
N ASN A 165 2.85 -19.21 -1.46
CA ASN A 165 2.92 -19.11 -2.92
C ASN A 165 4.32 -19.52 -3.42
N GLN A 166 4.36 -20.23 -4.53
CA GLN A 166 5.59 -20.84 -5.09
C GLN A 166 6.75 -19.85 -5.25
N PHE A 167 6.45 -18.60 -5.61
CA PHE A 167 7.46 -17.60 -5.96
C PHE A 167 7.65 -16.51 -4.90
N ASP A 168 7.00 -16.56 -3.74
CA ASP A 168 7.07 -15.52 -2.72
C ASP A 168 8.51 -15.16 -2.34
N LYS A 169 9.32 -16.17 -1.99
CA LYS A 169 10.72 -15.94 -1.62
C LYS A 169 11.52 -15.25 -2.73
N MET A 170 11.33 -15.66 -3.99
CA MET A 170 12.03 -15.04 -5.12
C MET A 170 11.53 -13.63 -5.39
N LEU A 171 10.22 -13.38 -5.29
CA LEU A 171 9.65 -12.04 -5.40
C LEU A 171 10.18 -11.10 -4.33
N ASP A 172 10.33 -11.58 -3.10
CA ASP A 172 10.89 -10.79 -2.01
C ASP A 172 12.35 -10.40 -2.27
N GLU A 173 13.15 -11.33 -2.83
CA GLU A 173 14.53 -11.07 -3.22
C GLU A 173 14.61 -10.03 -4.37
N TYR A 174 13.77 -10.11 -5.40
CA TYR A 174 13.72 -9.14 -6.49
C TYR A 174 13.14 -7.79 -6.05
N SER A 175 12.18 -7.80 -5.15
CA SER A 175 11.67 -6.56 -4.53
C SER A 175 12.73 -5.88 -3.68
N ALA A 176 13.56 -6.64 -2.96
CA ALA A 176 14.70 -6.09 -2.23
C ALA A 176 15.73 -5.43 -3.16
N ILE A 177 15.97 -6.01 -4.34
CA ILE A 177 16.81 -5.38 -5.38
C ILE A 177 16.17 -4.08 -5.85
N SER A 178 14.88 -4.06 -6.14
CA SER A 178 14.18 -2.84 -6.57
C SER A 178 14.27 -1.72 -5.52
N ARG A 179 14.07 -2.03 -4.22
CA ARG A 179 14.25 -1.07 -3.13
C ARG A 179 15.67 -0.51 -3.06
N LYS A 180 16.67 -1.42 -3.15
CA LYS A 180 18.09 -1.03 -3.19
C LYS A 180 18.40 -0.10 -4.36
N VAL A 181 17.95 -0.45 -5.56
CA VAL A 181 18.18 0.33 -6.79
C VAL A 181 17.52 1.70 -6.69
N ALA A 182 16.27 1.80 -6.22
CA ALA A 182 15.61 3.08 -6.01
C ALA A 182 16.41 3.99 -5.08
N GLY A 183 16.91 3.46 -3.95
CA GLY A 183 17.76 4.20 -3.02
C GLY A 183 19.11 4.62 -3.61
N GLN A 184 19.71 3.80 -4.47
CA GLN A 184 21.01 4.09 -5.11
C GLN A 184 20.92 5.15 -6.21
N THR A 185 19.84 5.14 -6.99
CA THR A 185 19.62 6.02 -8.14
C THR A 185 18.89 7.31 -7.78
N GLY A 186 18.37 7.42 -6.56
CA GLY A 186 17.51 8.53 -6.15
C GLY A 186 16.13 8.51 -6.81
N ALA A 187 15.72 7.40 -7.43
CA ALA A 187 14.36 7.22 -7.93
C ALA A 187 13.36 7.12 -6.77
N GLY A 188 12.14 7.62 -6.98
CA GLY A 188 11.02 7.35 -6.06
C GLY A 188 10.73 5.85 -6.01
N LEU A 189 10.24 5.37 -4.88
CA LEU A 189 9.86 3.96 -4.70
C LEU A 189 8.35 3.86 -4.46
N LEU A 190 7.67 3.01 -5.25
CA LEU A 190 6.33 2.53 -4.95
C LEU A 190 6.42 1.03 -4.60
N ASP A 191 6.38 0.71 -3.32
CA ASP A 191 6.53 -0.66 -2.84
C ASP A 191 5.21 -1.45 -2.95
N LEU A 192 4.85 -1.83 -4.18
CA LEU A 192 3.64 -2.61 -4.44
C LEU A 192 3.68 -3.99 -3.78
N ARG A 193 4.86 -4.65 -3.69
CA ARG A 193 4.98 -5.94 -2.99
C ARG A 193 4.47 -5.82 -1.56
N GLN A 194 4.97 -4.84 -0.82
CA GLN A 194 4.57 -4.65 0.59
C GLN A 194 3.09 -4.27 0.71
N LYS A 195 2.61 -3.37 -0.15
CA LYS A 195 1.20 -2.95 -0.15
C LYS A 195 0.26 -4.13 -0.46
N PHE A 196 0.59 -5.00 -1.44
CA PHE A 196 -0.19 -6.21 -1.73
C PHE A 196 -0.19 -7.20 -0.57
N LEU A 197 0.96 -7.49 0.03
CA LEU A 197 1.05 -8.42 1.17
C LEU A 197 0.25 -7.91 2.36
N THR A 198 0.30 -6.62 2.66
CA THR A 198 -0.49 -6.01 3.73
C THR A 198 -1.99 -6.16 3.45
N TYR A 199 -2.43 -5.79 2.25
CA TYR A 199 -3.83 -5.91 1.84
C TYR A 199 -4.33 -7.37 1.93
N LEU A 200 -3.57 -8.31 1.37
CA LEU A 200 -3.95 -9.73 1.36
C LEU A 200 -4.00 -10.33 2.77
N LYS A 201 -3.10 -9.92 3.66
CA LYS A 201 -3.15 -10.35 5.07
C LYS A 201 -4.46 -9.93 5.76
N GLU A 202 -5.00 -8.79 5.39
CA GLU A 202 -6.23 -8.24 5.97
C GLU A 202 -7.49 -8.78 5.30
N HIS A 203 -7.46 -8.98 3.98
CA HIS A 203 -8.66 -9.24 3.16
C HIS A 203 -8.74 -10.65 2.56
N ASN A 204 -7.68 -11.47 2.66
CA ASN A 204 -7.67 -12.84 2.16
C ASN A 204 -7.64 -13.87 3.32
N LYS A 205 -8.67 -13.85 4.17
CA LYS A 205 -8.76 -14.73 5.34
C LYS A 205 -8.89 -16.22 4.96
N ASP A 206 -9.46 -16.49 3.80
CA ASP A 206 -9.62 -17.86 3.28
C ASP A 206 -8.37 -18.38 2.56
N ASN A 207 -7.28 -17.60 2.55
CA ASN A 207 -6.02 -17.92 1.92
C ASN A 207 -6.16 -18.35 0.44
N GLN A 208 -7.03 -17.66 -0.29
CA GLN A 208 -7.28 -17.91 -1.71
C GLN A 208 -6.03 -17.60 -2.53
N GLU A 209 -5.79 -18.41 -3.57
CA GLU A 209 -4.65 -18.24 -4.47
C GLU A 209 -4.84 -17.10 -5.48
N LYS A 210 -6.08 -16.67 -5.72
CA LYS A 210 -6.49 -15.65 -6.69
C LYS A 210 -7.88 -15.10 -6.39
N ASN A 211 -8.33 -14.11 -7.18
CA ASN A 211 -9.65 -13.46 -7.15
C ASN A 211 -9.86 -12.45 -6.01
N VAL A 212 -8.84 -12.12 -5.23
CA VAL A 212 -8.88 -10.97 -4.29
C VAL A 212 -8.54 -9.68 -5.05
N LEU A 213 -7.32 -9.56 -5.56
CA LEU A 213 -6.85 -8.43 -6.38
C LEU A 213 -6.49 -8.84 -7.82
N THR A 214 -6.39 -10.14 -8.10
CA THR A 214 -5.98 -10.66 -9.41
C THR A 214 -7.01 -11.66 -9.93
N THR A 215 -7.00 -11.90 -11.25
CA THR A 215 -7.85 -12.91 -11.89
C THR A 215 -7.24 -14.30 -11.88
N ASP A 216 -5.91 -14.38 -11.91
CA ASP A 216 -5.16 -15.63 -12.10
C ASP A 216 -3.97 -15.79 -11.15
N GLY A 217 -3.88 -14.90 -10.14
CA GLY A 217 -2.76 -14.82 -9.20
C GLY A 217 -1.68 -13.81 -9.62
N VAL A 218 -1.80 -13.19 -10.81
CA VAL A 218 -0.82 -12.23 -11.35
C VAL A 218 -1.49 -10.98 -11.95
N HIS A 219 -2.41 -11.19 -12.92
CA HIS A 219 -3.06 -10.10 -13.64
C HIS A 219 -4.21 -9.51 -12.85
N LEU A 220 -4.24 -8.19 -12.74
CA LEU A 220 -5.20 -7.47 -11.91
C LEU A 220 -6.64 -7.68 -12.36
N ASN A 221 -7.53 -7.90 -11.41
CA ASN A 221 -8.99 -7.76 -11.58
C ASN A 221 -9.40 -6.30 -11.38
N ASP A 222 -10.69 -5.98 -11.41
CA ASP A 222 -11.19 -4.61 -11.24
C ASP A 222 -10.79 -4.02 -9.87
N ALA A 223 -10.78 -4.84 -8.79
CA ALA A 223 -10.36 -4.40 -7.46
C ALA A 223 -8.85 -4.13 -7.41
N GLY A 224 -8.03 -5.02 -8.00
CA GLY A 224 -6.59 -4.84 -8.09
C GLY A 224 -6.18 -3.64 -8.95
N ASN A 225 -6.88 -3.37 -10.04
CA ASN A 225 -6.63 -2.18 -10.85
C ASN A 225 -6.91 -0.89 -10.05
N ARG A 226 -8.01 -0.82 -9.29
CA ARG A 226 -8.28 0.30 -8.39
C ARG A 226 -7.21 0.42 -7.32
N PHE A 227 -6.87 -0.67 -6.65
CA PHE A 227 -5.84 -0.70 -5.62
C PHE A 227 -4.49 -0.15 -6.12
N VAL A 228 -4.02 -0.61 -7.28
CA VAL A 228 -2.76 -0.11 -7.87
C VAL A 228 -2.89 1.35 -8.30
N ALA A 229 -4.03 1.75 -8.86
CA ALA A 229 -4.27 3.15 -9.22
C ALA A 229 -4.21 4.07 -8.00
N ASP A 230 -4.84 3.69 -6.89
CA ASP A 230 -4.81 4.46 -5.63
C ASP A 230 -3.39 4.57 -5.07
N CYS A 231 -2.61 3.50 -5.09
CA CYS A 231 -1.20 3.53 -4.69
C CYS A 231 -0.35 4.47 -5.56
N VAL A 232 -0.61 4.51 -6.87
CA VAL A 232 0.06 5.43 -7.80
C VAL A 232 -0.35 6.88 -7.53
N LEU A 233 -1.65 7.15 -7.35
CA LEU A 233 -2.17 8.48 -7.06
C LEU A 233 -1.61 9.04 -5.74
N GLU A 234 -1.54 8.22 -4.69
CA GLU A 234 -0.87 8.57 -3.44
C GLU A 234 0.59 8.98 -3.68
N THR A 235 1.33 8.20 -4.48
CA THR A 235 2.74 8.50 -4.83
C THR A 235 2.88 9.80 -5.63
N LEU A 236 1.90 10.12 -6.49
CA LEU A 236 1.85 11.35 -7.28
C LEU A 236 1.32 12.56 -6.50
N GLY A 237 0.98 12.41 -5.21
CA GLY A 237 0.41 13.48 -4.39
C GLY A 237 -1.00 13.90 -4.79
N VAL A 238 -1.74 13.05 -5.53
CA VAL A 238 -3.12 13.30 -5.92
C VAL A 238 -4.05 12.87 -4.80
N ALA A 239 -4.60 13.83 -4.08
CA ALA A 239 -5.57 13.56 -3.03
C ALA A 239 -6.88 13.01 -3.63
N GLY A 240 -7.52 12.07 -2.92
CA GLY A 240 -8.85 11.55 -3.29
C GLY A 240 -8.86 10.26 -4.14
N GLY A 241 -7.71 9.70 -4.47
CA GLY A 241 -7.61 8.40 -5.15
C GLY A 241 -8.41 8.32 -6.44
N THR A 242 -8.85 7.13 -6.84
CA THR A 242 -9.71 6.89 -8.03
C THR A 242 -11.13 7.46 -7.87
N GLY A 243 -11.42 8.07 -6.72
CA GLY A 243 -12.68 8.77 -6.48
C GLY A 243 -13.88 7.82 -6.42
N GLU A 244 -13.70 6.59 -5.96
CA GLU A 244 -14.84 5.76 -5.58
C GLU A 244 -15.59 6.49 -4.48
N LYS A 245 -16.83 6.92 -4.77
CA LYS A 245 -17.71 7.47 -3.76
C LYS A 245 -17.98 6.36 -2.74
N LEU A 246 -17.47 6.52 -1.54
CA LEU A 246 -17.73 5.60 -0.44
C LEU A 246 -18.91 6.12 0.40
N LEU A 247 -19.75 5.23 0.82
CA LEU A 247 -20.84 5.53 1.72
C LEU A 247 -20.35 5.41 3.15
N ARG A 248 -20.27 6.56 3.84
CA ARG A 248 -19.92 6.62 5.27
C ARG A 248 -21.19 6.52 6.10
N HIS A 249 -21.22 5.58 7.02
CA HIS A 249 -22.25 5.39 8.02
C HIS A 249 -21.66 5.75 9.38
N VAL A 250 -21.90 6.98 9.80
CA VAL A 250 -21.38 7.53 11.05
C VAL A 250 -22.38 7.28 12.15
N VAL A 251 -21.94 6.67 13.24
CA VAL A 251 -22.75 6.35 14.41
C VAL A 251 -22.07 6.97 15.63
N LEU A 252 -22.82 7.82 16.34
CA LEU A 252 -22.34 8.40 17.59
C LEU A 252 -23.18 7.86 18.76
N PHE A 253 -22.50 7.50 19.86
CA PHE A 253 -23.15 7.03 21.08
C PHE A 253 -22.95 8.01 22.24
N LYS A 254 -24.08 8.32 22.91
CA LYS A 254 -24.11 8.85 24.25
C LYS A 254 -24.53 7.71 25.18
N PHE A 255 -23.62 7.25 26.04
CA PHE A 255 -23.94 6.23 27.03
C PHE A 255 -24.76 6.79 28.18
N LYS A 256 -25.57 5.94 28.83
CA LYS A 256 -26.33 6.31 30.03
C LYS A 256 -25.38 6.61 31.19
N ASP A 257 -25.76 7.56 32.02
CA ASP A 257 -25.04 7.85 33.26
C ASP A 257 -24.92 6.58 34.13
N GLY A 258 -23.74 6.32 34.63
CA GLY A 258 -23.45 5.13 35.46
C GLY A 258 -23.24 3.82 34.69
N THR A 259 -23.20 3.83 33.35
CA THR A 259 -22.82 2.63 32.60
C THR A 259 -21.37 2.26 32.96
N ALA A 260 -21.14 1.00 33.35
CA ALA A 260 -19.82 0.53 33.73
C ALA A 260 -18.83 0.58 32.55
N ALA A 261 -17.57 0.92 32.82
CA ALA A 261 -16.52 1.01 31.77
C ALA A 261 -16.37 -0.30 31.00
N GLU A 262 -16.50 -1.44 31.66
CA GLU A 262 -16.43 -2.77 31.06
C GLU A 262 -17.59 -3.01 30.06
N GLN A 263 -18.77 -2.47 30.34
CA GLN A 263 -19.92 -2.55 29.43
C GLN A 263 -19.71 -1.66 28.18
N ILE A 264 -19.14 -0.47 28.38
CA ILE A 264 -18.78 0.45 27.28
C ILE A 264 -17.74 -0.23 26.38
N GLN A 265 -16.68 -0.81 26.99
CA GLN A 265 -15.63 -1.50 26.25
C GLN A 265 -16.18 -2.70 25.47
N ALA A 266 -17.08 -3.48 26.06
CA ALA A 266 -17.72 -4.60 25.38
C ALA A 266 -18.50 -4.16 24.12
N VAL A 267 -19.17 -3.01 24.17
CA VAL A 267 -19.84 -2.41 22.99
C VAL A 267 -18.82 -2.01 21.94
N VAL A 268 -17.73 -1.34 22.33
CA VAL A 268 -16.65 -0.92 21.41
C VAL A 268 -16.02 -2.13 20.74
N ASP A 269 -15.68 -3.18 21.50
CA ASP A 269 -15.04 -4.39 20.98
C ASP A 269 -15.99 -5.15 20.02
N ALA A 270 -17.28 -5.23 20.38
CA ALA A 270 -18.29 -5.88 19.54
C ALA A 270 -18.46 -5.13 18.20
N PHE A 271 -18.42 -3.80 18.21
CA PHE A 271 -18.50 -2.99 17.01
C PHE A 271 -17.23 -3.16 16.16
N ALA A 272 -16.07 -3.07 16.76
CA ALA A 272 -14.78 -3.24 16.10
C ALA A 272 -14.59 -4.64 15.48
N ALA A 273 -15.31 -5.64 15.98
CA ALA A 273 -15.30 -7.00 15.45
C ALA A 273 -16.18 -7.20 14.20
N LEU A 274 -17.05 -6.24 13.83
CA LEU A 274 -17.97 -6.38 12.70
C LEU A 274 -17.28 -6.52 11.34
N PRO A 275 -16.17 -5.82 11.02
CA PRO A 275 -15.48 -6.01 9.74
C PRO A 275 -15.02 -7.45 9.49
N GLY A 276 -14.66 -8.19 10.56
CA GLY A 276 -14.30 -9.60 10.45
C GLY A 276 -15.49 -10.56 10.32
N LYS A 277 -16.73 -10.06 10.40
CA LYS A 277 -17.97 -10.86 10.36
C LYS A 277 -18.87 -10.48 9.19
N ILE A 278 -18.69 -9.31 8.58
CA ILE A 278 -19.57 -8.74 7.55
C ILE A 278 -18.72 -8.25 6.38
N ASP A 279 -18.64 -9.04 5.34
CA ASP A 279 -17.81 -8.76 4.14
C ASP A 279 -18.21 -7.47 3.40
N ALA A 280 -19.44 -6.98 3.64
CA ALA A 280 -19.93 -5.74 3.04
C ALA A 280 -19.26 -4.48 3.62
N ILE A 281 -18.60 -4.57 4.78
CA ILE A 281 -17.85 -3.46 5.38
C ILE A 281 -16.53 -3.31 4.64
N ALA A 282 -16.33 -2.17 3.99
CA ALA A 282 -15.10 -1.87 3.26
C ALA A 282 -14.01 -1.29 4.16
N ASP A 283 -14.40 -0.55 5.23
CA ASP A 283 -13.49 0.07 6.18
C ASP A 283 -14.23 0.41 7.48
N PHE A 284 -13.50 0.54 8.59
CA PHE A 284 -14.06 0.84 9.90
C PHE A 284 -13.09 1.68 10.73
N GLU A 285 -13.61 2.75 11.32
CA GLU A 285 -12.90 3.62 12.25
C GLU A 285 -13.73 3.81 13.52
N CYS A 286 -13.09 3.93 14.67
CA CYS A 286 -13.77 4.30 15.92
C CYS A 286 -12.86 5.11 16.84
N GLY A 287 -13.47 5.89 17.72
CA GLY A 287 -12.74 6.68 18.70
C GLY A 287 -13.66 7.36 19.73
N THR A 288 -13.03 8.03 20.69
CA THR A 288 -13.71 8.81 21.70
C THR A 288 -13.64 10.30 21.38
N ASP A 289 -14.60 11.08 21.90
CA ASP A 289 -14.61 12.53 21.74
C ASP A 289 -13.36 13.17 22.38
N VAL A 290 -12.63 13.94 21.60
CA VAL A 290 -11.47 14.74 22.00
C VAL A 290 -11.67 16.23 21.65
N SER A 291 -12.91 16.61 21.30
CA SER A 291 -13.23 17.98 20.89
C SER A 291 -13.09 18.95 22.06
N VAL A 292 -12.37 20.06 21.81
CA VAL A 292 -12.19 21.15 22.76
C VAL A 292 -13.30 22.22 22.68
N GLU A 293 -14.22 22.06 21.70
CA GLU A 293 -15.27 23.08 21.44
C GLU A 293 -16.50 22.93 22.34
N GLY A 294 -16.65 21.82 23.07
CA GLY A 294 -17.80 21.58 23.97
C GLY A 294 -19.14 21.45 23.25
N LYS A 295 -19.11 20.96 21.97
CA LYS A 295 -20.31 20.85 21.11
C LYS A 295 -20.72 19.40 20.84
N SER A 296 -20.17 18.44 21.56
CA SER A 296 -20.46 17.02 21.36
C SER A 296 -21.87 16.57 21.82
N ASP A 297 -22.64 17.46 22.46
CA ASP A 297 -24.01 17.18 22.98
C ASP A 297 -24.06 15.88 23.83
N GLY A 298 -22.96 15.56 24.52
CA GLY A 298 -22.79 14.40 25.36
C GLY A 298 -22.50 13.09 24.61
N PHE A 299 -22.35 13.11 23.30
CA PHE A 299 -21.81 11.97 22.55
C PHE A 299 -20.32 11.80 22.87
N THR A 300 -19.94 10.61 23.29
CA THR A 300 -18.59 10.29 23.77
C THR A 300 -17.82 9.35 22.87
N HIS A 301 -18.51 8.59 22.03
CA HIS A 301 -17.92 7.59 21.13
C HIS A 301 -18.45 7.74 19.71
N GLY A 302 -17.55 7.69 18.74
CA GLY A 302 -17.83 7.73 17.32
C GLY A 302 -17.35 6.46 16.62
N PHE A 303 -18.16 6.02 15.67
CA PHE A 303 -17.88 4.86 14.81
C PHE A 303 -18.20 5.25 13.38
N VAL A 304 -17.30 4.95 12.44
CA VAL A 304 -17.51 5.18 11.01
C VAL A 304 -17.42 3.84 10.30
N VAL A 305 -18.53 3.35 9.82
CA VAL A 305 -18.59 2.14 8.98
C VAL A 305 -18.62 2.59 7.52
N THR A 306 -17.74 2.08 6.72
CA THR A 306 -17.63 2.44 5.30
C THR A 306 -18.12 1.33 4.42
N PHE A 307 -18.94 1.67 3.44
CA PHE A 307 -19.44 0.74 2.42
C PHE A 307 -19.06 1.24 1.02
N ARG A 308 -18.84 0.32 0.09
CA ARG A 308 -18.57 0.66 -1.31
C ARG A 308 -19.82 1.20 -2.03
N ASN A 309 -21.02 0.80 -1.56
CA ASN A 309 -22.29 1.17 -2.18
C ASN A 309 -23.45 0.97 -1.21
N GLU A 310 -24.65 1.38 -1.62
CA GLU A 310 -25.87 1.20 -0.84
C GLU A 310 -26.25 -0.27 -0.61
N ALA A 311 -25.91 -1.16 -1.55
CA ALA A 311 -26.16 -2.59 -1.38
C ALA A 311 -25.34 -3.17 -0.21
N GLY A 312 -24.11 -2.71 0.00
CA GLY A 312 -23.29 -3.09 1.15
C GLY A 312 -23.94 -2.67 2.47
N ARG A 313 -24.40 -1.41 2.58
CA ARG A 313 -25.17 -0.96 3.75
C ARG A 313 -26.48 -1.73 3.92
N ALA A 314 -27.20 -2.02 2.85
CA ALA A 314 -28.43 -2.78 2.90
C ALA A 314 -28.20 -4.23 3.37
N ALA A 315 -27.07 -4.83 3.05
CA ALA A 315 -26.67 -6.15 3.56
C ALA A 315 -26.25 -6.10 5.05
N TYR A 316 -25.58 -5.02 5.47
CA TYR A 316 -25.11 -4.81 6.83
C TYR A 316 -26.25 -4.68 7.85
N LEU A 317 -27.27 -3.85 7.58
CA LEU A 317 -28.32 -3.52 8.52
C LEU A 317 -29.09 -4.75 9.06
N PRO A 318 -29.53 -5.73 8.24
CA PRO A 318 -30.20 -6.94 8.71
C PRO A 318 -29.22 -8.06 9.12
N HIS A 319 -27.91 -7.88 8.98
CA HIS A 319 -26.93 -8.93 9.23
C HIS A 319 -26.99 -9.42 10.70
N PRO A 320 -26.96 -10.74 10.98
CA PRO A 320 -27.07 -11.27 12.35
C PRO A 320 -26.05 -10.66 13.32
N ALA A 321 -24.79 -10.49 12.90
CA ALA A 321 -23.75 -9.88 13.74
C ALA A 321 -24.05 -8.41 14.09
N HIS A 322 -24.64 -7.64 13.17
CA HIS A 322 -25.08 -6.27 13.46
C HIS A 322 -26.29 -6.27 14.42
N GLN A 323 -27.23 -7.21 14.24
CA GLN A 323 -28.37 -7.31 15.14
C GLN A 323 -27.97 -7.71 16.58
N GLU A 324 -26.93 -8.53 16.73
CA GLU A 324 -26.35 -8.85 18.04
C GLU A 324 -25.72 -7.59 18.69
N LEU A 325 -24.99 -6.79 17.93
CA LEU A 325 -24.47 -5.50 18.40
C LEU A 325 -25.62 -4.59 18.87
N VAL A 326 -26.69 -4.43 18.08
CA VAL A 326 -27.85 -3.61 18.43
C VAL A 326 -28.47 -4.04 19.77
N LYS A 327 -28.57 -5.36 20.03
CA LYS A 327 -29.05 -5.89 21.31
C LYS A 327 -28.12 -5.55 22.48
N LEU A 328 -26.79 -5.55 22.24
CA LEU A 328 -25.79 -5.21 23.26
C LEU A 328 -25.82 -3.70 23.59
N VAL A 329 -26.00 -2.87 22.57
CA VAL A 329 -26.04 -1.40 22.67
C VAL A 329 -27.27 -0.89 23.44
N GLY A 330 -28.46 -1.46 23.18
CA GLY A 330 -29.74 -0.96 23.69
C GLY A 330 -29.80 -0.71 25.19
N PRO A 331 -29.34 -1.60 26.08
CA PRO A 331 -29.32 -1.39 27.53
C PRO A 331 -28.40 -0.22 28.00
N CYS A 332 -27.29 0.02 27.28
CA CYS A 332 -26.20 0.87 27.73
C CYS A 332 -26.28 2.31 27.18
N VAL A 333 -26.91 2.51 26.02
CA VAL A 333 -26.89 3.78 25.30
C VAL A 333 -28.15 4.60 25.59
N GLU A 334 -27.97 5.89 25.90
CA GLU A 334 -29.04 6.87 26.08
C GLU A 334 -29.52 7.41 24.74
N LYS A 335 -28.57 7.80 23.87
CA LYS A 335 -28.86 8.44 22.58
C LYS A 335 -27.94 7.90 21.50
N VAL A 336 -28.50 7.61 20.34
CA VAL A 336 -27.76 7.25 19.13
C VAL A 336 -28.02 8.29 18.06
N LEU A 337 -26.97 8.76 17.39
CA LEU A 337 -27.07 9.55 16.16
C LEU A 337 -26.49 8.72 15.04
N VAL A 338 -27.22 8.63 13.93
CA VAL A 338 -26.75 8.01 12.69
C VAL A 338 -26.80 9.06 11.60
N PHE A 339 -25.69 9.19 10.87
CA PHE A 339 -25.57 10.13 9.77
C PHE A 339 -24.83 9.45 8.60
N ASP A 340 -25.51 9.33 7.47
CA ASP A 340 -24.97 8.70 6.28
C ASP A 340 -24.65 9.77 5.22
N TYR A 341 -23.48 9.64 4.60
CA TYR A 341 -23.11 10.52 3.47
C TYR A 341 -22.22 9.79 2.47
N TRP A 342 -22.29 10.23 1.23
CA TRP A 342 -21.32 9.86 0.22
C TRP A 342 -20.09 10.77 0.30
N THR A 343 -18.89 10.17 0.30
CA THR A 343 -17.65 10.97 0.22
C THR A 343 -17.69 11.85 -1.02
N GLN A 344 -17.33 13.12 -0.85
CA GLN A 344 -17.13 14.09 -1.94
C GLN A 344 -15.64 14.38 -1.98
N HIS A 345 -15.00 14.04 -3.09
CA HIS A 345 -13.60 14.33 -3.33
C HIS A 345 -13.46 15.27 -4.52
#